data_8ba640273f4a5f9b57ea363e7e505649
#
_entry.id   8ba640273f4a5f9b57ea363e7e505649
#
_cell.length_a   1.000
_cell.length_b   1.000
_cell.length_c   1.000
_cell.angle_alpha   90.00
_cell.angle_beta   90.00
_cell.angle_gamma   90.00
#
_symmetry.space_group_name_H-M   'P 1'
#
loop_
_entity.id
_entity.type
_entity.pdbx_description
1 polymer ?
#
loop_
_entity_poly.entity_id
_entity_poly.type
_entity_poly.pdbx_seq_one_letter_code
_entity_poly.pdbx_strand_id
1 'polypeptide(L)'
;MTNVYQGEPDGRQSADVAMPTSRFRPMYRALTPEEKQLHDDIKAKAVELEKLFEMVKFGRYRSLGLTALEEAVMWTVKELTS
;
A
#
# COMPACT_ATOMS: atom_id res chain seq x y z
N MET A 1 -14.77 14.06 13.85
CA MET A 1 -14.60 13.95 13.07
C MET A 1 -15.00 13.61 12.32
N THR A 2 -15.29 13.49 12.17
CA THR A 2 -15.53 13.25 11.35
C THR A 2 -15.54 12.84 10.60
N ASN A 3 -15.59 12.43 10.20
CA ASN A 3 -15.48 11.91 9.34
C ASN A 3 -14.96 11.69 8.73
N VAL A 4 -14.95 11.48 9.20
CA VAL A 4 -14.14 11.41 8.42
C VAL A 4 -14.03 10.48 7.50
N TYR A 5 -14.43 9.95 7.23
CA TYR A 5 -14.32 9.04 6.31
C TYR A 5 -15.40 9.00 5.43
N GLN A 6 -15.78 9.56 4.88
CA GLN A 6 -16.60 9.60 3.97
C GLN A 6 -16.37 9.87 2.82
N GLY A 7 -16.18 9.75 2.48
CA GLY A 7 -15.82 10.00 1.33
C GLY A 7 -15.95 10.77 0.64
N GLU A 8 -16.17 11.11 0.91
CA GLU A 8 -16.04 11.87 0.23
C GLU A 8 -15.40 12.17 -0.29
N PRO A 9 -15.47 12.38 -0.15
CA PRO A 9 -14.82 12.89 -0.58
C PRO A 9 -14.56 13.29 -0.96
N ASP A 10 -14.79 13.39 -0.58
CA ASP A 10 -14.57 14.06 -0.96
C ASP A 10 -14.41 14.46 -1.49
N GLY A 11 -14.58 14.60 -1.28
CA GLY A 11 -14.23 15.19 -1.86
C GLY A 11 -13.75 15.59 -1.67
N ARG A 12 -13.50 15.79 -1.50
CA ARG A 12 -12.84 16.27 -1.49
C ARG A 12 -12.21 16.24 -1.80
N GLN A 13 -12.12 16.29 -1.79
CA GLN A 13 -11.40 16.57 -2.20
C GLN A 13 -10.90 16.66 -2.76
N SER A 14 -11.01 16.93 -2.74
CA SER A 14 -10.46 17.50 -3.25
C SER A 14 -9.72 17.79 -3.36
N ALA A 15 -9.57 17.80 -3.51
CA ALA A 15 -8.86 18.26 -3.53
C ALA A 15 -8.14 18.56 -3.31
N ASP A 16 -8.07 18.78 -3.38
CA ASP A 16 -7.40 19.31 -3.16
C ASP A 16 -6.62 19.41 -2.75
N VAL A 17 -6.57 19.36 -2.69
CA VAL A 17 -5.96 19.87 -2.38
C VAL A 17 -4.86 19.79 -1.93
N ALA A 18 -4.49 20.33 -1.83
CA ALA A 18 -3.16 20.28 -1.43
C ALA A 18 -3.02 20.28 0.03
N MET A 19 -3.73 19.50 0.61
CA MET A 19 -3.62 19.28 2.03
C MET A 19 -2.34 18.50 2.31
N PRO A 20 -1.56 18.92 3.31
CA PRO A 20 -0.46 18.07 3.74
C PRO A 20 -0.99 16.73 4.18
N THR A 21 -0.37 15.67 3.74
CA THR A 21 -0.79 14.32 4.06
C THR A 21 -0.12 13.87 5.35
N SER A 22 -0.93 13.47 6.30
CA SER A 22 -0.39 12.89 7.51
C SER A 22 0.20 11.52 7.20
N ARG A 23 1.30 11.19 7.87
CA ARG A 23 1.88 9.86 7.73
C ARG A 23 0.96 8.78 8.26
N PHE A 24 -0.03 9.14 9.06
CA PHE A 24 -0.99 8.19 9.62
C PHE A 24 -2.26 8.07 8.80
N ARG A 25 -2.41 8.91 7.78
CA ARG A 25 -3.52 8.84 6.84
C ARG A 25 -4.87 8.77 7.53
N PRO A 26 -5.25 9.81 8.25
CA PRO A 26 -6.56 9.80 8.91
C PRO A 26 -7.72 9.73 7.91
N MET A 27 -7.44 10.06 6.64
CA MET A 27 -8.44 9.97 5.57
C MET A 27 -7.78 9.34 4.36
N TYR A 28 -8.58 8.56 3.62
CA TYR A 28 -8.11 7.86 2.43
C TYR A 28 -8.81 8.42 1.21
N ARG A 29 -8.07 8.54 0.12
CA ARG A 29 -8.68 8.92 -1.14
C ARG A 29 -9.15 7.69 -1.88
N ALA A 30 -10.12 7.88 -2.78
CA ALA A 30 -10.54 6.80 -3.66
C ALA A 30 -9.46 6.55 -4.71
N LEU A 31 -9.27 5.29 -5.04
CA LEU A 31 -8.32 4.90 -6.07
C LEU A 31 -9.02 4.86 -7.42
N THR A 32 -8.30 5.21 -8.48
CA THR A 32 -8.80 5.02 -9.84
C THR A 32 -8.82 3.51 -10.16
N PRO A 33 -9.57 3.08 -11.19
CA PRO A 33 -9.53 1.68 -11.61
C PRO A 33 -8.12 1.20 -11.95
N GLU A 34 -7.32 2.06 -12.57
CA GLU A 34 -5.93 1.72 -12.92
C GLU A 34 -5.09 1.53 -11.67
N GLU A 35 -5.32 2.37 -10.67
CA GLU A 35 -4.59 2.24 -9.41
C GLU A 35 -4.99 0.98 -8.65
N LYS A 36 -6.28 0.62 -8.69
CA LYS A 36 -6.74 -0.63 -8.08
C LYS A 36 -6.10 -1.83 -8.75
N GLN A 37 -6.02 -1.80 -10.08
CA GLN A 37 -5.40 -2.90 -10.82
C GLN A 37 -3.92 -3.01 -10.49
N LEU A 38 -3.23 -1.87 -10.42
CA LEU A 38 -1.81 -1.87 -10.07
C LEU A 38 -1.59 -2.39 -8.65
N HIS A 39 -2.45 -1.98 -7.73
CA HIS A 39 -2.41 -2.48 -6.36
C HIS A 39 -2.53 -4.00 -6.32
N ASP A 40 -3.51 -4.54 -7.07
CA ASP A 40 -3.75 -5.98 -7.10
C ASP A 40 -2.58 -6.71 -7.74
N ASP A 41 -2.01 -6.14 -8.79
CA ASP A 41 -0.86 -6.74 -9.48
C ASP A 41 0.36 -6.78 -8.57
N ILE A 42 0.62 -5.71 -7.83
CA ILE A 42 1.73 -5.67 -6.88
C ILE A 42 1.54 -6.76 -5.82
N LYS A 43 0.34 -6.86 -5.26
CA LYS A 43 0.07 -7.86 -4.23
C LYS A 43 0.22 -9.28 -4.78
N ALA A 44 -0.28 -9.51 -5.99
CA ALA A 44 -0.19 -10.83 -6.61
C ALA A 44 1.26 -11.24 -6.83
N LYS A 45 2.07 -10.32 -7.34
CA LYS A 45 3.49 -10.61 -7.56
C LYS A 45 4.23 -10.79 -6.25
N ALA A 46 3.86 -10.05 -5.23
CA ALA A 46 4.46 -10.19 -3.91
C ALA A 46 4.20 -11.58 -3.34
N VAL A 47 2.98 -12.10 -3.51
CA VAL A 47 2.64 -13.44 -3.04
C VAL A 47 3.45 -14.49 -3.80
N GLU A 48 3.62 -14.33 -5.12
CA GLU A 48 4.45 -15.24 -5.90
C GLU A 48 5.89 -15.23 -5.41
N LEU A 49 6.43 -14.06 -5.18
CA LEU A 49 7.80 -13.91 -4.75
C LEU A 49 7.99 -14.45 -3.33
N GLU A 50 7.02 -14.22 -2.46
CA GLU A 50 7.05 -14.80 -1.11
C GLU A 50 7.18 -16.32 -1.14
N LYS A 51 6.42 -16.95 -2.02
CA LYS A 51 6.47 -18.42 -2.16
C LYS A 51 7.85 -18.89 -2.60
N LEU A 52 8.47 -18.14 -3.50
CA LEU A 52 9.83 -18.50 -3.95
C LEU A 52 10.83 -18.32 -2.82
N PHE A 53 10.71 -17.22 -2.05
CA PHE A 53 11.60 -17.01 -0.91
C PHE A 53 11.45 -18.13 0.10
N GLU A 54 10.23 -18.61 0.31
CA GLU A 54 9.97 -19.68 1.27
C GLU A 54 10.54 -21.03 0.82
N MET A 55 10.93 -21.15 -0.43
CA MET A 55 11.60 -22.36 -0.92
C MET A 55 13.09 -22.37 -0.57
N VAL A 56 13.63 -21.25 -0.16
CA VAL A 56 15.02 -21.17 0.28
C VAL A 56 15.11 -21.78 1.67
N LYS A 57 16.25 -22.42 1.97
CA LYS A 57 16.44 -23.06 3.27
C LYS A 57 16.27 -22.05 4.41
N PHE A 58 15.86 -22.54 5.57
CA PHE A 58 15.71 -21.71 6.77
C PHE A 58 17.03 -21.07 7.14
N GLY A 59 16.94 -19.86 7.66
CA GLY A 59 18.10 -19.16 8.14
C GLY A 59 17.76 -17.69 8.34
N ARG A 60 18.68 -17.00 8.99
CA ARG A 60 18.50 -15.59 9.29
C ARG A 60 18.30 -14.75 8.05
N TYR A 61 19.07 -15.03 7.00
CA TYR A 61 19.00 -14.22 5.80
C TYR A 61 17.67 -14.40 5.05
N ARG A 62 17.12 -15.60 5.07
CA ARG A 62 15.79 -15.84 4.50
C ARG A 62 14.73 -15.00 5.22
N SER A 63 14.80 -15.00 6.56
CA SER A 63 13.86 -14.23 7.36
C SER A 63 13.98 -12.73 7.09
N LEU A 64 15.21 -12.24 6.97
CA LEU A 64 15.44 -10.84 6.62
C LEU A 64 14.91 -10.51 5.24
N GLY A 65 15.07 -11.44 4.29
CA GLY A 65 14.54 -11.25 2.95
C GLY A 65 13.03 -11.14 2.92
N LEU A 66 12.35 -12.02 3.66
CA LEU A 66 10.89 -11.97 3.74
C LEU A 66 10.41 -10.69 4.41
N THR A 67 11.09 -10.26 5.46
CA THR A 67 10.74 -8.99 6.11
C THR A 67 10.96 -7.82 5.15
N ALA A 68 12.06 -7.83 4.42
CA ALA A 68 12.35 -6.75 3.47
C ALA A 68 11.33 -6.72 2.33
N LEU A 69 10.87 -7.87 1.87
CA LEU A 69 9.82 -7.95 0.86
C LEU A 69 8.52 -7.35 1.39
N GLU A 70 8.15 -7.70 2.60
CA GLU A 70 6.97 -7.14 3.24
C GLU A 70 7.05 -5.62 3.32
N GLU A 71 8.19 -5.10 3.75
CA GLU A 71 8.40 -3.66 3.84
C GLU A 71 8.34 -3.00 2.46
N ALA A 72 8.96 -3.61 1.47
CA ALA A 72 8.98 -3.04 0.13
C ALA A 72 7.56 -2.88 -0.42
N VAL A 73 6.74 -3.91 -0.24
CA VAL A 73 5.35 -3.86 -0.70
C VAL A 73 4.56 -2.82 0.10
N MET A 74 4.76 -2.80 1.41
CA MET A 74 4.07 -1.86 2.27
C MET A 74 4.34 -0.41 1.86
N TRP A 75 5.61 -0.06 1.68
CA TRP A 75 5.97 1.31 1.31
C TRP A 75 5.49 1.67 -0.09
N THR A 76 5.57 0.72 -1.02
CA THR A 76 5.14 0.96 -2.40
C THR A 76 3.62 1.17 -2.47
N VAL A 77 2.86 0.35 -1.76
CA VAL A 77 1.41 0.51 -1.70
C VAL A 77 1.04 1.82 -1.02
N LYS A 78 1.80 2.21 0.00
CA LYS A 78 1.55 3.47 0.68
C LYS A 78 1.74 4.66 -0.27
N GLU A 79 2.74 4.61 -1.13
CA GLU A 79 2.93 5.66 -2.14
C GLU A 79 1.81 5.64 -3.16
N LEU A 80 1.44 4.45 -3.65
CA LEU A 80 0.38 4.29 -4.63
C LEU A 80 -0.95 4.87 -4.14
N THR A 81 -1.23 4.70 -2.86
CA THR A 81 -2.51 5.09 -2.28
C THR A 81 -2.46 6.47 -1.60
N SER A 82 -1.37 7.17 -1.76
CA SER A 82 -1.21 8.53 -1.19
C SER A 82 -2.00 9.57 -1.96
#